data_e8759549659997b6e3c56e791d95af49
#
_entry.id   e8759549659997b6e3c56e791d95af49
#
_cell.length_a   1.000
_cell.length_b   1.000
_cell.length_c   1.000
_cell.angle_alpha   90.00
_cell.angle_beta   90.00
_cell.angle_gamma   90.00
#
_symmetry.space_group_name_H-M   'P 1'
#
loop_
_entity.id
_entity.type
_entity.pdbx_description
1 polymer ?
#
loop_
_entity_poly.entity_id
_entity_poly.type
_entity_poly.pdbx_seq_one_letter_code
_entity_poly.pdbx_strand_id
1 'polypeptide(L)'
;MLKALAFEDLRVGMREILLKTVMDTDVVGFARISGDDNPIHLCDTYAAGSRFGERIAHGLYTASLISAVLGTRLPGPGAVYRSQTLNFHAPVRIGEVVTVTVEVVELMPQGRKVRLACEASVDGRVVLDGEALVSVPARSA
;
A
#
# COMPACT_ATOMS: atom_id res chain seq x y z
N MET A 1 -9.56 0.74 -12.48
CA MET A 1 -9.62 1.81 -13.48
C MET A 1 -8.58 2.87 -13.20
N LEU A 2 -7.86 3.28 -14.23
CA LEU A 2 -6.85 4.33 -14.10
C LEU A 2 -7.50 5.70 -14.02
N LYS A 3 -7.00 6.54 -13.09
CA LYS A 3 -7.38 7.95 -12.98
C LYS A 3 -6.09 8.75 -12.97
N ALA A 4 -5.97 9.70 -13.84
CA ALA A 4 -4.79 10.57 -13.91
C ALA A 4 -5.22 12.00 -13.51
N LEU A 5 -4.84 12.40 -12.31
CA LEU A 5 -5.18 13.72 -11.77
C LEU A 5 -3.95 14.63 -11.85
N ALA A 6 -4.16 15.85 -12.34
CA ALA A 6 -3.13 16.88 -12.27
C ALA A 6 -3.11 17.49 -10.87
N PHE A 7 -2.03 18.18 -10.51
CA PHE A 7 -1.93 18.79 -9.20
C PHE A 7 -3.14 19.69 -8.90
N GLU A 8 -3.61 20.46 -9.89
CA GLU A 8 -4.72 21.40 -9.75
C GLU A 8 -6.06 20.71 -9.45
N ASP A 9 -6.16 19.40 -9.74
CA ASP A 9 -7.38 18.64 -9.47
C ASP A 9 -7.47 18.17 -8.02
N LEU A 10 -6.35 18.16 -7.30
CA LEU A 10 -6.30 17.59 -5.97
C LEU A 10 -6.91 18.51 -4.91
N ARG A 11 -7.56 17.90 -3.92
CA ARG A 11 -8.13 18.59 -2.77
C ARG A 11 -7.87 17.78 -1.51
N VAL A 12 -7.58 18.46 -0.41
CA VAL A 12 -7.48 17.81 0.91
C VAL A 12 -8.80 17.09 1.20
N GLY A 13 -8.70 15.85 1.65
CA GLY A 13 -9.86 15.01 1.94
C GLY A 13 -10.23 14.03 0.83
N MET A 14 -9.65 14.17 -0.37
CA MET A 14 -9.86 13.18 -1.43
C MET A 14 -9.32 11.83 -0.98
N ARG A 15 -10.07 10.75 -1.24
CA ARG A 15 -9.74 9.40 -0.78
C ARG A 15 -9.94 8.38 -1.89
N GLU A 16 -9.16 7.32 -1.81
CA GLU A 16 -9.35 6.10 -2.60
C GLU A 16 -9.21 4.89 -1.71
N ILE A 17 -9.95 3.86 -2.05
CA ILE A 17 -9.95 2.59 -1.31
C ILE A 17 -9.71 1.45 -2.29
N LEU A 18 -8.82 0.55 -1.92
CA LEU A 18 -8.52 -0.68 -2.66
C LEU A 18 -8.74 -1.88 -1.74
N LEU A 19 -9.47 -2.88 -2.23
CA LEU A 19 -9.61 -4.16 -1.53
C LEU A 19 -8.80 -5.22 -2.26
N LYS A 20 -8.05 -6.01 -1.50
CA LYS A 20 -7.23 -7.07 -2.07
C LYS A 20 -7.27 -8.30 -1.16
N THR A 21 -7.76 -9.42 -1.70
CA THR A 21 -7.61 -10.72 -1.02
C THR A 21 -6.18 -11.19 -1.18
N VAL A 22 -5.53 -11.55 -0.08
CA VAL A 22 -4.15 -12.04 -0.10
C VAL A 22 -4.18 -13.52 -0.50
N MET A 23 -3.62 -13.84 -1.65
CA MET A 23 -3.57 -15.20 -2.17
C MET A 23 -2.19 -15.81 -1.94
N ASP A 24 -2.13 -17.14 -1.91
CA ASP A 24 -0.85 -17.86 -1.83
C ASP A 24 0.08 -17.44 -2.98
N THR A 25 -0.46 -17.32 -4.19
CA THR A 25 0.32 -16.91 -5.35
C THR A 25 0.91 -15.50 -5.22
N ASP A 26 0.24 -14.60 -4.48
CA ASP A 26 0.77 -13.25 -4.22
C ASP A 26 2.00 -13.34 -3.31
N VAL A 27 1.92 -14.13 -2.26
CA VAL A 27 3.01 -14.28 -1.28
C VAL A 27 4.22 -14.96 -1.93
N VAL A 28 3.99 -16.04 -2.66
CA VAL A 28 5.05 -16.73 -3.41
C VAL A 28 5.67 -15.81 -4.45
N GLY A 29 4.83 -15.05 -5.17
CA GLY A 29 5.29 -14.09 -6.18
C GLY A 29 6.15 -12.99 -5.56
N PHE A 30 5.73 -12.45 -4.43
CA PHE A 30 6.49 -11.40 -3.75
C PHE A 30 7.84 -11.93 -3.25
N ALA A 31 7.87 -13.15 -2.70
CA ALA A 31 9.12 -13.79 -2.30
C ALA A 31 10.08 -13.93 -3.48
N ARG A 32 9.58 -14.25 -4.65
CA ARG A 32 10.39 -14.43 -5.85
C ARG A 32 10.98 -13.12 -6.34
N ILE A 33 10.18 -12.06 -6.41
CA ILE A 33 10.65 -10.77 -6.94
C ILE A 33 11.51 -10.01 -5.94
N SER A 34 11.28 -10.19 -4.62
CA SER A 34 12.04 -9.48 -3.59
C SER A 34 13.27 -10.26 -3.12
N GLY A 35 13.26 -11.57 -3.27
CA GLY A 35 14.29 -12.45 -2.69
C GLY A 35 14.04 -12.77 -1.22
N ASP A 36 12.95 -12.26 -0.62
CA ASP A 36 12.62 -12.55 0.78
C ASP A 36 11.88 -13.89 0.88
N ASP A 37 12.62 -14.95 0.96
CA ASP A 37 12.11 -16.31 1.04
C ASP A 37 12.08 -16.85 2.48
N ASN A 38 11.94 -15.95 3.46
CA ASN A 38 11.80 -16.32 4.86
C ASN A 38 10.69 -17.38 5.01
N PRO A 39 10.96 -18.51 5.67
CA PRO A 39 9.98 -19.60 5.74
C PRO A 39 8.68 -19.25 6.46
N ILE A 40 8.65 -18.16 7.23
CA ILE A 40 7.39 -17.69 7.84
C ILE A 40 6.33 -17.35 6.76
N HIS A 41 6.77 -17.03 5.55
CA HIS A 41 5.87 -16.71 4.44
C HIS A 41 5.56 -17.93 3.56
N LEU A 42 6.47 -18.89 3.48
CA LEU A 42 6.44 -19.93 2.45
C LEU A 42 6.22 -21.35 2.97
N CYS A 43 6.50 -21.61 4.26
CA CYS A 43 6.49 -22.97 4.79
C CYS A 43 5.42 -23.14 5.87
N ASP A 44 4.38 -23.92 5.56
CA ASP A 44 3.28 -24.16 6.48
C ASP A 44 3.76 -24.80 7.81
N THR A 45 4.67 -25.77 7.73
CA THR A 45 5.20 -26.46 8.91
C THR A 45 5.97 -25.49 9.81
N TYR A 46 6.83 -24.67 9.22
CA TYR A 46 7.59 -23.66 9.97
C TYR A 46 6.62 -22.65 10.62
N ALA A 47 5.64 -22.16 9.86
CA ALA A 47 4.71 -21.15 10.33
C ALA A 47 3.80 -21.68 11.43
N ALA A 48 3.40 -22.96 11.37
CA ALA A 48 2.58 -23.59 12.39
C ALA A 48 3.28 -23.59 13.75
N GLY A 49 4.61 -23.69 13.78
CA GLY A 49 5.41 -23.63 15.01
C GLY A 49 5.75 -22.23 15.46
N SER A 50 5.40 -21.21 14.70
CA SER A 50 5.68 -19.81 15.02
C SER A 50 4.58 -19.23 15.93
N ARG A 51 4.85 -18.04 16.49
CA ARG A 51 3.86 -17.32 17.31
C ARG A 51 2.62 -16.92 16.51
N PHE A 52 2.69 -16.92 15.18
CA PHE A 52 1.56 -16.57 14.33
C PHE A 52 0.64 -17.76 14.03
N GLY A 53 1.12 -18.99 14.18
CA GLY A 53 0.36 -20.21 13.97
C GLY A 53 0.13 -20.61 12.52
N GLU A 54 0.33 -19.70 11.58
CA GLU A 54 0.20 -19.93 10.14
C GLU A 54 1.02 -18.92 9.36
N ARG A 55 1.14 -19.16 8.05
CA ARG A 55 1.91 -18.28 7.17
C ARG A 55 1.32 -16.88 7.13
N ILE A 56 2.19 -15.88 7.13
CA ILE A 56 1.81 -14.49 7.02
C ILE A 56 2.40 -13.88 5.74
N ALA A 57 1.73 -12.84 5.23
CA ALA A 57 2.24 -12.08 4.09
C ALA A 57 3.42 -11.20 4.54
N HIS A 58 4.31 -10.89 3.61
CA HIS A 58 5.37 -9.91 3.86
C HIS A 58 4.74 -8.54 4.16
N GLY A 59 5.27 -7.83 5.15
CA GLY A 59 4.80 -6.48 5.43
C GLY A 59 4.93 -5.58 4.20
N LEU A 60 6.03 -5.69 3.46
CA LEU A 60 6.24 -4.89 2.25
C LEU A 60 5.32 -5.30 1.09
N TYR A 61 4.80 -6.53 1.08
CA TYR A 61 3.74 -6.87 0.14
C TYR A 61 2.50 -6.01 0.41
N THR A 62 2.06 -5.97 1.66
CA THR A 62 0.91 -5.13 2.04
C THR A 62 1.18 -3.66 1.72
N ALA A 63 2.38 -3.17 2.01
CA ALA A 63 2.77 -1.80 1.69
C ALA A 63 2.75 -1.54 0.17
N SER A 64 3.05 -2.55 -0.66
CA SER A 64 3.04 -2.38 -2.10
C SER A 64 1.65 -2.04 -2.65
N LEU A 65 0.60 -2.38 -1.93
CA LEU A 65 -0.78 -2.06 -2.32
C LEU A 65 -1.04 -0.55 -2.23
N ILE A 66 -0.32 0.17 -1.37
CA ILE A 66 -0.35 1.64 -1.32
C ILE A 66 0.16 2.18 -2.66
N SER A 67 1.27 1.64 -3.15
CA SER A 67 1.84 2.04 -4.44
C SER A 67 0.82 1.87 -5.58
N ALA A 68 0.04 0.81 -5.54
CA ALA A 68 -0.99 0.57 -6.55
C ALA A 68 -2.04 1.69 -6.56
N VAL A 69 -2.47 2.15 -5.40
CA VAL A 69 -3.44 3.25 -5.31
C VAL A 69 -2.83 4.56 -5.81
N LEU A 70 -1.61 4.87 -5.36
CA LEU A 70 -0.93 6.11 -5.74
C LEU A 70 -0.68 6.16 -7.25
N GLY A 71 -0.27 5.06 -7.83
CA GLY A 71 0.12 5.00 -9.24
C GLY A 71 -1.04 4.88 -10.22
N THR A 72 -2.22 4.45 -9.76
CA THR A 72 -3.34 4.17 -10.67
C THR A 72 -4.59 4.98 -10.40
N ARG A 73 -4.75 5.57 -9.21
CA ARG A 73 -6.00 6.21 -8.82
C ARG A 73 -5.86 7.59 -8.19
N LEU A 74 -4.90 7.76 -7.24
CA LEU A 74 -4.79 8.99 -6.46
C LEU A 74 -3.32 9.24 -6.10
N PRO A 75 -2.62 10.07 -6.82
CA PRO A 75 -3.01 10.90 -7.98
C PRO A 75 -3.15 10.15 -9.30
N GLY A 76 -2.60 8.93 -9.42
CA GLY A 76 -2.65 8.17 -10.65
C GLY A 76 -1.45 8.39 -11.55
N PRO A 77 -1.53 7.97 -12.84
CA PRO A 77 -0.40 8.07 -13.77
C PRO A 77 0.22 9.46 -13.82
N GLY A 78 1.54 9.51 -13.84
CA GLY A 78 2.31 10.75 -13.78
C GLY A 78 2.83 11.07 -12.40
N ALA A 79 2.25 10.48 -11.36
CA ALA A 79 2.73 10.69 -9.99
C ALA A 79 4.10 10.03 -9.78
N VAL A 80 4.96 10.71 -9.04
CA VAL A 80 6.30 10.20 -8.71
C VAL A 80 6.39 10.01 -7.20
N TYR A 81 6.62 8.79 -6.78
CA TYR A 81 6.76 8.42 -5.37
C TYR A 81 8.07 9.02 -4.83
N ARG A 82 7.97 9.85 -3.80
CA ARG A 82 9.15 10.52 -3.24
C ARG A 82 9.60 9.91 -1.93
N SER A 83 8.65 9.62 -1.03
CA SER A 83 8.96 9.00 0.25
C SER A 83 7.73 8.29 0.82
N GLN A 84 8.00 7.38 1.75
CA GLN A 84 6.95 6.63 2.43
C GLN A 84 7.43 6.28 3.84
N THR A 85 6.62 6.61 4.84
CA THR A 85 6.82 6.06 6.18
C THR A 85 5.89 4.86 6.35
N LEU A 86 6.33 3.88 7.14
CA LEU A 86 5.58 2.65 7.36
C LEU A 86 5.69 2.23 8.82
N ASN A 87 4.56 1.88 9.41
CA ASN A 87 4.48 1.27 10.74
C ASN A 87 3.67 -0.01 10.59
N PHE A 88 4.23 -1.14 11.02
CA PHE A 88 3.59 -2.45 10.92
C PHE A 88 3.02 -2.81 12.28
N HIS A 89 1.70 -2.96 12.38
CA HIS A 89 1.00 -3.15 13.66
C HIS A 89 0.54 -4.58 13.89
N ALA A 90 0.22 -5.32 12.82
CA ALA A 90 -0.31 -6.67 12.94
C ALA A 90 0.00 -7.48 11.67
N PRO A 91 0.10 -8.82 11.79
CA PRO A 91 0.32 -9.66 10.61
C PRO A 91 -0.93 -9.75 9.73
N VAL A 92 -0.70 -10.03 8.46
CA VAL A 92 -1.76 -10.33 7.49
C VAL A 92 -1.57 -11.77 7.04
N ARG A 93 -2.64 -12.55 7.08
CA ARG A 93 -2.62 -13.97 6.73
C ARG A 93 -3.14 -14.20 5.32
N ILE A 94 -2.72 -15.32 4.74
CA ILE A 94 -3.22 -15.74 3.42
C ILE A 94 -4.73 -15.97 3.56
N GLY A 95 -5.50 -15.45 2.59
CA GLY A 95 -6.96 -15.54 2.59
C GLY A 95 -7.65 -14.31 3.17
N GLU A 96 -6.94 -13.47 3.90
CA GLU A 96 -7.54 -12.25 4.46
C GLU A 96 -7.71 -11.18 3.38
N VAL A 97 -8.74 -10.35 3.55
CA VAL A 97 -9.00 -9.22 2.65
C VAL A 97 -8.41 -7.97 3.28
N VAL A 98 -7.47 -7.35 2.57
CA VAL A 98 -6.84 -6.10 3.00
C VAL A 98 -7.60 -4.94 2.36
N THR A 99 -7.99 -3.97 3.19
CA THR A 99 -8.57 -2.69 2.74
C THR A 99 -7.48 -1.64 2.85
N VAL A 100 -7.08 -1.06 1.73
CA VAL A 100 -6.10 0.03 1.68
C VAL A 100 -6.84 1.33 1.46
N THR A 101 -6.61 2.31 2.32
CA THR A 101 -7.18 3.64 2.21
C THR A 101 -6.06 4.66 2.08
N VAL A 102 -6.19 5.55 1.10
CA VAL A 102 -5.23 6.64 0.88
C VAL A 102 -6.03 7.93 0.82
N GLU A 103 -5.59 8.93 1.59
CA GLU A 103 -6.29 10.21 1.68
C GLU A 103 -5.32 11.37 1.56
N VAL A 104 -5.65 12.37 0.75
CA VAL A 104 -4.88 13.61 0.63
C VAL A 104 -5.02 14.41 1.93
N VAL A 105 -3.89 14.68 2.59
CA VAL A 105 -3.90 15.44 3.85
C VAL A 105 -3.21 16.79 3.75
N GLU A 106 -2.35 16.97 2.75
CA GLU A 106 -1.64 18.24 2.58
C GLU A 106 -1.26 18.44 1.12
N LEU A 107 -1.45 19.66 0.61
CA LEU A 107 -1.02 20.07 -0.71
C LEU A 107 0.09 21.11 -0.58
N MET A 108 1.19 20.89 -1.26
CA MET A 108 2.33 21.79 -1.27
C MET A 108 2.53 22.33 -2.68
N PRO A 109 1.97 23.54 -2.98
CA PRO A 109 2.05 24.09 -4.35
C PRO A 109 3.47 24.26 -4.85
N GLN A 110 4.40 24.63 -3.97
CA GLN A 110 5.79 24.74 -4.36
C GLN A 110 6.36 23.34 -4.57
N GLY A 111 6.73 23.02 -5.81
CA GLY A 111 7.21 21.71 -6.21
C GLY A 111 6.09 20.72 -6.52
N ARG A 112 4.83 21.15 -6.42
CA ARG A 112 3.65 20.31 -6.69
C ARG A 112 3.72 18.94 -6.03
N LYS A 113 3.88 18.97 -4.71
CA LYS A 113 3.91 17.75 -3.88
C LYS A 113 2.62 17.60 -3.12
N VAL A 114 2.26 16.37 -2.85
CA VAL A 114 1.09 16.02 -2.05
C VAL A 114 1.49 15.01 -0.98
N ARG A 115 0.99 15.22 0.23
CA ARG A 115 1.15 14.28 1.34
C ARG A 115 -0.15 13.52 1.49
N LEU A 116 -0.05 12.19 1.57
CA LEU A 116 -1.21 11.31 1.67
C LEU A 116 -1.05 10.42 2.90
N ALA A 117 -2.12 10.36 3.70
CA ALA A 117 -2.19 9.40 4.79
C ALA A 117 -2.58 8.04 4.20
N CYS A 118 -1.87 7.00 4.61
CA CYS A 118 -2.03 5.66 4.09
C CYS A 118 -2.33 4.69 5.22
N GLU A 119 -3.30 3.79 5.00
CA GLU A 119 -3.68 2.81 6.00
C GLU A 119 -4.09 1.51 5.32
N ALA A 120 -3.68 0.39 5.89
CA ALA A 120 -4.18 -0.92 5.50
C ALA A 120 -4.83 -1.57 6.72
N SER A 121 -5.99 -2.18 6.53
CA SER A 121 -6.72 -2.83 7.60
C SER A 121 -7.28 -4.18 7.16
N VAL A 122 -7.52 -5.05 8.15
CA VAL A 122 -8.20 -6.34 7.95
C VAL A 122 -9.28 -6.43 9.02
N ASP A 123 -10.53 -6.62 8.59
CA ASP A 123 -11.69 -6.70 9.49
C ASP A 123 -11.74 -5.52 10.48
N GLY A 124 -11.47 -4.31 9.99
CA GLY A 124 -11.50 -3.08 10.78
C GLY A 124 -10.28 -2.87 11.67
N ARG A 125 -9.32 -3.80 11.72
CA ARG A 125 -8.10 -3.66 12.50
C ARG A 125 -6.97 -3.15 11.61
N VAL A 126 -6.34 -2.04 12.01
CA VAL A 126 -5.22 -1.49 11.28
C VAL A 126 -4.02 -2.43 11.38
N VAL A 127 -3.51 -2.86 10.23
CA VAL A 127 -2.33 -3.73 10.16
C VAL A 127 -1.08 -2.94 9.77
N LEU A 128 -1.26 -1.81 9.09
CA LEU A 128 -0.15 -0.99 8.62
C LEU A 128 -0.66 0.44 8.43
N ASP A 129 0.17 1.43 8.76
CA ASP A 129 -0.11 2.83 8.43
C ASP A 129 1.17 3.58 8.10
N GLY A 130 1.01 4.82 7.65
CA GLY A 130 2.10 5.71 7.33
C GLY A 130 1.66 6.84 6.44
N GLU A 131 2.65 7.58 5.93
CA GLU A 131 2.40 8.70 5.03
C GLU A 131 3.28 8.62 3.79
N ALA A 132 2.69 8.96 2.65
CA ALA A 132 3.39 9.06 1.38
C ALA A 132 3.60 10.52 1.01
N LEU A 133 4.72 10.82 0.38
CA LEU A 133 4.98 12.09 -0.29
C LEU A 133 5.14 11.82 -1.77
N VAL A 134 4.37 12.50 -2.60
CA VAL A 134 4.28 12.24 -4.02
C VAL A 134 4.36 13.57 -4.79
N SER A 135 5.12 13.60 -5.89
CA SER A 135 5.13 14.73 -6.82
C SER A 135 4.08 14.47 -7.90
N VAL A 136 3.35 15.52 -8.29
CA VAL A 136 2.25 15.39 -9.25
C VAL A 136 2.43 16.42 -10.35
N PRO A 137 2.33 16.03 -11.64
CA PRO A 137 2.49 17.00 -12.72
C PRO A 137 1.39 18.04 -12.72
N ALA A 138 1.71 19.21 -13.23
CA ALA A 138 0.72 20.24 -13.49
C ALA A 138 -0.15 19.82 -14.67
N ARG A 139 -1.37 20.41 -14.75
CA ARG A 139 -2.23 20.23 -15.92
C ARG A 139 -1.51 20.77 -17.16
N SER A 140 -1.55 19.98 -18.22
CA SER A 140 -1.00 20.42 -19.50
C SER A 140 -1.79 21.60 -20.05
N ALA A 141 -1.10 22.58 -20.63
CA ALA A 141 -1.73 23.71 -21.26
C ALA A 141 -2.44 23.32 -22.56
#